data_620960bdfd2d9ec4843dbb638946c41a
#
_entry.id   620960bdfd2d9ec4843dbb638946c41a
#
_cell.length_a   1.000
_cell.length_b   1.000
_cell.length_c   1.000
_cell.angle_alpha   90.00
_cell.angle_beta   90.00
_cell.angle_gamma   90.00
#
_symmetry.space_group_name_H-M   'P 1'
#
loop_
_entity.id
_entity.type
_entity.pdbx_description
1 polymer ?
#
loop_
_entity_poly.entity_id
_entity_poly.type
_entity_poly.pdbx_seq_one_letter_code
_entity_poly.pdbx_strand_id
1 'polypeptide(L)'
;HFFGRDPRTKEMVKNWTDDQLWELKRGGHDYRKVYAAYKAAMEHTGQPTVVLAHTIKGYALGTHFAGRNSTHQMKKLTLEDAKQLRDRLQIPITDEELERDPYMPPYYMPPTDHPALQYMKERREILGGWVPERRADRQPKLPELPARPFEALSKGSGKLEVATTMALVRLIKDLMKDKQVGKYFVPIIPDEARTFGLDAIFPSAKIFNTTGQSYTPVDADMMLSYRESEQGRILHTGITEAGSAAAFQVVGTAYATHDLPMVPIYIFYSMFGFQRTGDQFWAAGDQLTKGFVIGATAGRTTLAGE
;
A
#
# COMPACT_ATOMS: atom_id res chain seq x y z
N HIS A 1 -36.07 -14.38 6.98
CA HIS A 1 -35.03 -15.39 6.72
C HIS A 1 -33.66 -14.94 7.21
N PHE A 2 -33.18 -13.75 6.79
CA PHE A 2 -31.88 -13.20 7.20
C PHE A 2 -31.84 -12.88 8.71
N PHE A 3 -32.77 -12.03 9.16
CA PHE A 3 -32.82 -11.60 10.56
C PHE A 3 -33.26 -12.72 11.55
N GLY A 4 -33.94 -13.74 11.07
CA GLY A 4 -34.37 -14.83 11.91
C GLY A 4 -33.30 -15.85 12.28
N ARG A 5 -32.10 -15.75 11.73
CA ARG A 5 -30.98 -16.68 11.99
C ARG A 5 -30.32 -16.47 13.36
N ASP A 6 -30.33 -15.24 13.85
CA ASP A 6 -29.74 -14.87 15.14
C ASP A 6 -30.82 -14.18 16.00
N PRO A 7 -31.04 -14.60 17.25
CA PRO A 7 -32.03 -13.98 18.13
C PRO A 7 -31.84 -12.47 18.29
N ARG A 8 -30.61 -11.97 18.29
CA ARG A 8 -30.32 -10.56 18.44
C ARG A 8 -30.76 -9.74 17.22
N THR A 9 -30.50 -10.24 16.02
CA THR A 9 -30.96 -9.56 14.79
C THR A 9 -32.46 -9.65 14.63
N LYS A 10 -33.09 -10.75 15.06
CA LYS A 10 -34.55 -10.89 15.10
C LYS A 10 -35.20 -9.88 16.06
N GLU A 11 -34.62 -9.68 17.25
CA GLU A 11 -35.08 -8.69 18.22
C GLU A 11 -34.97 -7.26 17.69
N MET A 12 -33.90 -6.93 16.96
CA MET A 12 -33.71 -5.60 16.35
C MET A 12 -34.84 -5.19 15.39
N VAL A 13 -35.44 -6.13 14.71
CA VAL A 13 -36.46 -5.89 13.68
C VAL A 13 -37.86 -6.40 14.05
N LYS A 14 -38.08 -6.81 15.30
CA LYS A 14 -39.36 -7.45 15.74
C LYS A 14 -40.58 -6.59 15.49
N ASN A 15 -40.43 -5.28 15.49
CA ASN A 15 -41.52 -4.32 15.27
C ASN A 15 -41.55 -3.72 13.85
N TRP A 16 -40.72 -4.25 12.94
CA TRP A 16 -40.64 -3.73 11.57
C TRP A 16 -41.64 -4.46 10.68
N THR A 17 -42.23 -3.73 9.76
CA THR A 17 -43.06 -4.33 8.69
C THR A 17 -42.18 -4.94 7.61
N ASP A 18 -42.76 -5.81 6.78
CA ASP A 18 -42.04 -6.40 5.66
C ASP A 18 -41.58 -5.33 4.67
N ASP A 19 -42.35 -4.27 4.44
CA ASP A 19 -41.97 -3.15 3.60
C ASP A 19 -40.76 -2.40 4.16
N GLN A 20 -40.73 -2.14 5.47
CA GLN A 20 -39.56 -1.53 6.13
C GLN A 20 -38.31 -2.39 6.01
N LEU A 21 -38.46 -3.72 6.12
CA LEU A 21 -37.35 -4.66 5.93
C LEU A 21 -36.87 -4.68 4.47
N TRP A 22 -37.81 -4.56 3.54
CA TRP A 22 -37.50 -4.54 2.10
C TRP A 22 -36.83 -3.25 1.66
N GLU A 23 -37.21 -2.12 2.22
CA GLU A 23 -36.61 -0.81 1.96
C GLU A 23 -35.28 -0.59 2.66
N LEU A 24 -34.83 -1.51 3.48
CA LEU A 24 -33.57 -1.40 4.21
C LEU A 24 -32.40 -1.19 3.24
N LYS A 25 -31.84 0.00 3.26
CA LYS A 25 -30.70 0.36 2.41
C LYS A 25 -29.40 -0.29 2.91
N ARG A 26 -28.56 -0.66 1.97
CA ARG A 26 -27.22 -1.18 2.27
C ARG A 26 -26.36 -0.09 2.91
N GLY A 27 -25.68 -0.44 3.99
CA GLY A 27 -24.93 0.50 4.81
C GLY A 27 -23.73 1.16 4.11
N GLY A 28 -23.17 0.51 3.08
CA GLY A 28 -21.97 1.01 2.39
C GLY A 28 -22.15 2.36 1.65
N HIS A 29 -23.40 2.77 1.41
CA HIS A 29 -23.74 4.09 0.84
C HIS A 29 -24.39 5.03 1.84
N ASP A 30 -24.61 4.58 3.06
CA ASP A 30 -25.13 5.43 4.13
C ASP A 30 -23.95 6.12 4.83
N TYR A 31 -23.75 7.40 4.53
CA TYR A 31 -22.60 8.16 5.09
C TYR A 31 -22.59 8.20 6.61
N ARG A 32 -23.74 8.14 7.29
CA ARG A 32 -23.82 8.08 8.76
C ARG A 32 -23.31 6.76 9.29
N LYS A 33 -23.70 5.64 8.66
CA LYS A 33 -23.22 4.30 9.02
C LYS A 33 -21.73 4.13 8.70
N VAL A 34 -21.29 4.64 7.56
CA VAL A 34 -19.88 4.63 7.17
C VAL A 34 -19.05 5.43 8.17
N TYR A 35 -19.50 6.65 8.50
CA TYR A 35 -18.84 7.45 9.54
C TYR A 35 -18.77 6.73 10.89
N ALA A 36 -19.89 6.16 11.35
CA ALA A 36 -19.93 5.44 12.63
C ALA A 36 -19.00 4.22 12.63
N ALA A 37 -18.91 3.48 11.51
CA ALA A 37 -18.00 2.35 11.39
C ALA A 37 -16.53 2.78 11.44
N TYR A 38 -16.16 3.83 10.70
CA TYR A 38 -14.80 4.36 10.75
C TYR A 38 -14.45 4.95 12.11
N LYS A 39 -15.39 5.67 12.75
CA LYS A 39 -15.18 6.18 14.10
C LYS A 39 -14.89 5.06 15.08
N ALA A 40 -15.71 4.01 15.09
CA ALA A 40 -15.49 2.83 15.94
C ALA A 40 -14.16 2.12 15.62
N ALA A 41 -13.78 2.03 14.34
CA ALA A 41 -12.50 1.46 13.93
C ALA A 41 -11.30 2.26 14.44
N MET A 42 -11.39 3.60 14.42
CA MET A 42 -10.33 4.48 14.91
C MET A 42 -10.19 4.49 16.43
N GLU A 43 -11.27 4.25 17.14
CA GLU A 43 -11.29 4.16 18.62
C GLU A 43 -10.89 2.76 19.11
N HIS A 44 -10.93 1.75 18.25
CA HIS A 44 -10.56 0.38 18.61
C HIS A 44 -9.04 0.21 18.67
N THR A 45 -8.58 -0.43 19.73
CA THR A 45 -7.15 -0.70 19.98
C THR A 45 -6.90 -2.19 20.16
N GLY A 46 -5.65 -2.61 20.01
CA GLY A 46 -5.20 -3.97 20.28
C GLY A 46 -5.21 -4.92 19.08
N GLN A 47 -5.99 -4.60 18.03
CA GLN A 47 -5.98 -5.37 16.78
C GLN A 47 -6.44 -4.52 15.59
N PRO A 48 -6.04 -4.87 14.35
CA PRO A 48 -6.51 -4.19 13.15
C PRO A 48 -8.02 -4.31 12.96
N THR A 49 -8.65 -3.28 12.38
CA THR A 49 -10.07 -3.29 12.03
C THR A 49 -10.25 -3.20 10.53
N VAL A 50 -11.07 -4.06 9.95
CA VAL A 50 -11.45 -4.05 8.55
C VAL A 50 -12.92 -3.71 8.41
N VAL A 51 -13.23 -2.65 7.63
CA VAL A 51 -14.60 -2.24 7.34
C VAL A 51 -14.99 -2.76 5.95
N LEU A 52 -15.93 -3.71 5.89
CA LEU A 52 -16.47 -4.24 4.64
C LEU A 52 -17.69 -3.42 4.20
N ALA A 53 -17.49 -2.52 3.25
CA ALA A 53 -18.53 -1.65 2.72
C ALA A 53 -19.21 -2.28 1.50
N HIS A 54 -20.47 -2.67 1.63
CA HIS A 54 -21.25 -3.18 0.52
C HIS A 54 -21.86 -2.03 -0.29
N THR A 55 -21.35 -1.81 -1.47
CA THR A 55 -21.69 -0.68 -2.36
C THR A 55 -22.28 -1.14 -3.68
N ILE A 56 -22.84 -0.20 -4.43
CA ILE A 56 -23.40 -0.42 -5.78
C ILE A 56 -22.69 0.51 -6.75
N LYS A 57 -22.20 -0.01 -7.87
CA LYS A 57 -21.62 0.79 -8.95
C LYS A 57 -22.65 1.78 -9.49
N GLY A 58 -22.23 3.03 -9.71
CA GLY A 58 -23.10 4.10 -10.20
C GLY A 58 -24.09 4.63 -9.17
N TYR A 59 -23.87 4.39 -7.88
CA TYR A 59 -24.69 4.97 -6.82
C TYR A 59 -24.74 6.50 -6.94
N ALA A 60 -25.92 7.07 -6.70
CA ALA A 60 -26.26 8.48 -6.83
C ALA A 60 -26.42 9.01 -8.26
N LEU A 61 -26.01 8.29 -9.29
CA LEU A 61 -26.14 8.73 -10.69
C LEU A 61 -27.55 8.52 -11.29
N GLY A 62 -28.51 8.07 -10.51
CA GLY A 62 -29.87 7.81 -10.96
C GLY A 62 -30.12 6.35 -11.38
N THR A 63 -31.37 6.06 -11.76
CA THR A 63 -31.84 4.70 -12.10
C THR A 63 -31.24 4.13 -13.38
N HIS A 64 -30.78 5.00 -14.28
CA HIS A 64 -30.16 4.60 -15.54
C HIS A 64 -28.75 4.01 -15.30
N PHE A 65 -28.12 4.31 -14.17
CA PHE A 65 -26.73 3.94 -13.85
C PHE A 65 -26.63 2.97 -12.67
N ALA A 66 -27.38 3.19 -11.60
CA ALA A 66 -27.20 2.47 -10.37
C ALA A 66 -27.44 0.96 -10.52
N GLY A 67 -26.42 0.15 -10.23
CA GLY A 67 -26.50 -1.30 -10.22
C GLY A 67 -26.61 -1.97 -11.59
N ARG A 68 -26.30 -1.28 -12.67
CA ARG A 68 -26.40 -1.82 -14.04
C ARG A 68 -25.04 -2.23 -14.60
N ASN A 69 -24.99 -3.30 -15.35
CA ASN A 69 -23.77 -3.75 -16.04
C ASN A 69 -23.29 -2.71 -17.08
N SER A 70 -24.22 -2.03 -17.76
CA SER A 70 -23.91 -0.99 -18.73
C SER A 70 -23.20 0.23 -18.14
N THR A 71 -23.27 0.45 -16.83
CA THR A 71 -22.67 1.61 -16.16
C THR A 71 -21.18 1.75 -16.42
N HIS A 72 -20.48 0.63 -16.60
CA HIS A 72 -19.06 0.63 -16.91
C HIS A 72 -18.72 1.34 -18.24
N GLN A 73 -19.62 1.30 -19.21
CA GLN A 73 -19.42 1.85 -20.55
C GLN A 73 -20.07 3.24 -20.73
N MET A 74 -20.91 3.65 -19.80
CA MET A 74 -21.61 4.94 -19.88
C MET A 74 -20.61 6.07 -19.59
N LYS A 75 -20.42 6.95 -20.57
CA LYS A 75 -19.41 8.03 -20.51
C LYS A 75 -20.02 9.41 -20.28
N LYS A 76 -21.33 9.56 -20.46
CA LYS A 76 -22.01 10.85 -20.40
C LYS A 76 -23.31 10.72 -19.61
N LEU A 77 -23.60 11.72 -18.79
CA LEU A 77 -24.91 11.92 -18.19
C LEU A 77 -25.82 12.64 -19.19
N THR A 78 -27.10 12.31 -19.19
CA THR A 78 -28.09 13.19 -19.82
C THR A 78 -28.30 14.44 -18.96
N LEU A 79 -28.92 15.48 -19.52
CA LEU A 79 -29.29 16.68 -18.75
C LEU A 79 -30.14 16.31 -17.53
N GLU A 80 -31.10 15.42 -17.72
CA GLU A 80 -32.00 14.96 -16.66
C GLU A 80 -31.21 14.20 -15.55
N ASP A 81 -30.30 13.31 -15.92
CA ASP A 81 -29.43 12.62 -14.96
C ASP A 81 -28.55 13.61 -14.19
N ALA A 82 -28.04 14.64 -14.87
CA ALA A 82 -27.22 15.69 -14.23
C ALA A 82 -28.04 16.51 -13.22
N LYS A 83 -29.30 16.87 -13.56
CA LYS A 83 -30.22 17.54 -12.64
C LYS A 83 -30.53 16.67 -11.42
N GLN A 84 -30.84 15.39 -11.60
CA GLN A 84 -31.09 14.46 -10.51
C GLN A 84 -29.86 14.29 -9.59
N LEU A 85 -28.67 14.21 -10.16
CA LEU A 85 -27.43 14.14 -9.40
C LEU A 85 -27.19 15.40 -8.56
N ARG A 86 -27.34 16.58 -9.19
CA ARG A 86 -27.23 17.89 -8.53
C ARG A 86 -28.21 18.00 -7.35
N ASP A 87 -29.47 17.67 -7.56
CA ASP A 87 -30.51 17.77 -6.54
C ASP A 87 -30.23 16.81 -5.38
N ARG A 88 -29.84 15.59 -5.71
CA ARG A 88 -29.48 14.58 -4.70
C ARG A 88 -28.28 14.99 -3.83
N LEU A 89 -27.31 15.65 -4.43
CA LEU A 89 -26.11 16.13 -3.74
C LEU A 89 -26.28 17.55 -3.17
N GLN A 90 -27.45 18.17 -3.42
CA GLN A 90 -27.77 19.55 -2.99
C GLN A 90 -26.72 20.57 -3.47
N ILE A 91 -26.23 20.40 -4.70
CA ILE A 91 -25.27 21.32 -5.29
C ILE A 91 -26.03 22.56 -5.80
N PRO A 92 -25.67 23.79 -5.41
CA PRO A 92 -26.40 25.01 -5.76
C PRO A 92 -26.04 25.51 -7.17
N ILE A 93 -26.37 24.70 -8.18
CA ILE A 93 -26.27 25.03 -9.61
C ILE A 93 -27.69 25.06 -10.15
N THR A 94 -28.03 26.12 -10.89
CA THR A 94 -29.40 26.29 -11.44
C THR A 94 -29.65 25.40 -12.66
N ASP A 95 -30.91 25.24 -13.01
CA ASP A 95 -31.29 24.50 -14.23
C ASP A 95 -30.73 25.17 -15.47
N GLU A 96 -30.83 26.50 -15.55
CA GLU A 96 -30.33 27.31 -16.66
C GLU A 96 -28.82 27.16 -16.86
N GLU A 97 -28.07 27.04 -15.76
CA GLU A 97 -26.63 26.81 -15.83
C GLU A 97 -26.29 25.42 -16.36
N LEU A 98 -27.05 24.39 -15.98
CA LEU A 98 -26.87 23.03 -16.50
C LEU A 98 -27.32 22.92 -17.97
N GLU A 99 -28.40 23.63 -18.34
CA GLU A 99 -28.94 23.62 -19.72
C GLU A 99 -28.02 24.33 -20.72
N ARG A 100 -27.21 25.27 -20.25
CA ARG A 100 -26.24 26.00 -21.10
C ARG A 100 -25.24 25.08 -21.76
N ASP A 101 -24.66 24.16 -21.01
CA ASP A 101 -23.81 23.07 -21.51
C ASP A 101 -23.90 21.85 -20.58
N PRO A 102 -24.74 20.86 -20.91
CA PRO A 102 -24.90 19.66 -20.08
C PRO A 102 -23.64 18.83 -19.91
N TYR A 103 -22.64 19.01 -20.76
CA TYR A 103 -21.38 18.25 -20.72
C TYR A 103 -20.27 18.98 -20.00
N MET A 104 -20.43 20.27 -19.74
CA MET A 104 -19.50 21.09 -18.99
C MET A 104 -20.23 21.92 -17.93
N PRO A 105 -20.83 21.28 -16.93
CA PRO A 105 -21.49 21.99 -15.84
C PRO A 105 -20.49 22.88 -15.11
N PRO A 106 -20.95 24.01 -14.53
CA PRO A 106 -20.10 24.89 -13.73
C PRO A 106 -19.42 24.13 -12.61
N TYR A 107 -18.14 24.44 -12.37
CA TYR A 107 -17.44 23.90 -11.21
C TYR A 107 -17.93 24.61 -9.95
N TYR A 108 -18.44 23.82 -9.00
CA TYR A 108 -18.87 24.33 -7.71
C TYR A 108 -17.84 23.99 -6.63
N MET A 109 -17.38 25.00 -5.91
CA MET A 109 -16.60 24.87 -4.70
C MET A 109 -17.30 25.63 -3.57
N PRO A 110 -17.56 25.03 -2.41
CA PRO A 110 -18.15 25.75 -1.30
C PRO A 110 -17.28 26.93 -0.88
N PRO A 111 -17.87 28.03 -0.37
CA PRO A 111 -17.13 29.16 0.18
C PRO A 111 -16.15 28.70 1.28
N THR A 112 -15.05 29.41 1.45
CA THR A 112 -14.01 29.03 2.42
C THR A 112 -14.47 29.01 3.87
N ASP A 113 -15.52 29.75 4.19
CA ASP A 113 -16.20 29.81 5.48
C ASP A 113 -17.32 28.78 5.64
N HIS A 114 -17.56 27.95 4.63
CA HIS A 114 -18.58 26.91 4.71
C HIS A 114 -18.28 25.94 5.86
N PRO A 115 -19.27 25.60 6.73
CA PRO A 115 -19.04 24.77 7.92
C PRO A 115 -18.38 23.42 7.63
N ALA A 116 -18.74 22.78 6.49
CA ALA A 116 -18.13 21.51 6.10
C ALA A 116 -16.64 21.65 5.78
N LEU A 117 -16.22 22.75 5.14
CA LEU A 117 -14.80 23.00 4.86
C LEU A 117 -14.03 23.34 6.14
N GLN A 118 -14.64 24.09 7.06
CA GLN A 118 -14.03 24.37 8.35
C GLN A 118 -13.80 23.07 9.15
N TYR A 119 -14.83 22.23 9.24
CA TYR A 119 -14.71 20.92 9.88
C TYR A 119 -13.61 20.05 9.24
N MET A 120 -13.56 19.99 7.92
CA MET A 120 -12.54 19.23 7.20
C MET A 120 -11.12 19.75 7.50
N LYS A 121 -10.92 21.07 7.51
CA LYS A 121 -9.63 21.69 7.83
C LYS A 121 -9.20 21.38 9.26
N GLU A 122 -10.09 21.58 10.24
CA GLU A 122 -9.83 21.27 11.65
C GLU A 122 -9.42 19.80 11.83
N ARG A 123 -10.14 18.87 11.18
CA ARG A 123 -9.78 17.45 11.24
C ARG A 123 -8.42 17.16 10.60
N ARG A 124 -8.07 17.84 9.52
CA ARG A 124 -6.76 17.72 8.89
C ARG A 124 -5.63 18.28 9.73
N GLU A 125 -5.84 19.40 10.40
CA GLU A 125 -4.87 19.99 11.31
C GLU A 125 -4.55 19.06 12.49
N ILE A 126 -5.56 18.43 13.09
CA ILE A 126 -5.39 17.40 14.14
C ILE A 126 -4.52 16.23 13.67
N LEU A 127 -4.61 15.87 12.39
CA LEU A 127 -3.83 14.79 11.78
C LEU A 127 -2.44 15.23 11.28
N GLY A 128 -2.02 16.47 11.55
CA GLY A 128 -0.73 17.00 11.11
C GLY A 128 -0.73 17.60 9.71
N GLY A 129 -1.90 17.93 9.16
CA GLY A 129 -2.06 18.53 7.84
C GLY A 129 -2.54 17.56 6.76
N TRP A 130 -2.30 17.91 5.50
CA TRP A 130 -2.65 17.09 4.35
C TRP A 130 -1.63 15.96 4.16
N VAL A 131 -2.03 14.74 4.41
CA VAL A 131 -1.15 13.56 4.41
C VAL A 131 -1.57 12.58 3.31
N PRO A 132 -0.61 11.98 2.59
CA PRO A 132 0.79 12.39 2.52
C PRO A 132 0.99 13.59 1.60
N GLU A 133 1.69 14.57 2.05
CA GLU A 133 2.22 15.59 1.15
C GLU A 133 3.38 15.00 0.36
N ARG A 134 3.19 14.74 -0.92
CA ARG A 134 4.25 14.27 -1.79
C ARG A 134 5.12 15.44 -2.23
N ARG A 135 6.38 15.36 -1.87
CA ARG A 135 7.40 16.34 -2.23
C ARG A 135 8.41 15.69 -3.15
N ALA A 136 7.95 15.30 -4.35
CA ALA A 136 8.78 14.62 -5.33
C ALA A 136 9.95 15.49 -5.86
N ASP A 137 9.86 16.81 -5.73
CA ASP A 137 10.91 17.79 -5.98
C ASP A 137 12.03 17.73 -4.93
N ARG A 138 11.73 17.25 -3.72
CA ARG A 138 12.75 17.02 -2.69
C ARG A 138 13.56 15.78 -3.04
N GLN A 139 14.86 15.97 -3.12
CA GLN A 139 15.80 14.88 -3.36
C GLN A 139 16.90 14.91 -2.31
N PRO A 140 16.62 14.37 -1.11
CA PRO A 140 17.63 14.22 -0.09
C PRO A 140 18.78 13.40 -0.69
N LYS A 141 19.99 13.89 -0.55
CA LYS A 141 21.16 13.24 -1.13
C LYS A 141 21.60 12.10 -0.21
N LEU A 142 21.79 10.93 -0.81
CA LEU A 142 22.54 9.87 -0.17
C LEU A 142 23.99 10.36 0.01
N PRO A 143 24.65 10.12 1.16
CA PRO A 143 26.06 10.37 1.29
C PRO A 143 26.87 9.65 0.21
N GLU A 144 28.08 10.12 -0.08
CA GLU A 144 28.94 9.50 -1.08
C GLU A 144 29.21 8.03 -0.72
N LEU A 145 29.09 7.16 -1.73
CA LEU A 145 29.29 5.73 -1.52
C LEU A 145 30.78 5.42 -1.34
N PRO A 146 31.15 4.53 -0.42
CA PRO A 146 32.54 4.14 -0.24
C PRO A 146 33.06 3.38 -1.47
N ALA A 147 34.23 3.76 -1.97
CA ALA A 147 34.83 3.14 -3.16
C ALA A 147 35.25 1.67 -2.94
N ARG A 148 35.71 1.35 -1.72
CA ARG A 148 36.29 0.04 -1.39
C ARG A 148 35.44 -1.19 -1.76
N PRO A 149 34.12 -1.25 -1.51
CA PRO A 149 33.30 -2.39 -1.91
C PRO A 149 33.30 -2.62 -3.43
N PHE A 150 33.27 -1.55 -4.21
CA PHE A 150 33.25 -1.60 -5.68
C PHE A 150 34.61 -2.00 -6.24
N GLU A 151 35.70 -1.49 -5.69
CA GLU A 151 37.07 -1.87 -6.07
C GLU A 151 37.33 -3.37 -5.81
N ALA A 152 36.78 -3.92 -4.71
CA ALA A 152 36.89 -5.34 -4.41
C ALA A 152 36.21 -6.21 -5.48
N LEU A 153 35.06 -5.77 -6.00
CA LEU A 153 34.35 -6.46 -7.09
C LEU A 153 35.08 -6.30 -8.44
N SER A 154 35.62 -5.12 -8.72
CA SER A 154 36.32 -4.81 -9.98
C SER A 154 37.55 -5.70 -10.19
N LYS A 155 38.14 -6.19 -9.11
CA LYS A 155 39.30 -7.12 -9.16
C LYS A 155 38.91 -8.53 -9.63
N GLY A 156 37.59 -8.82 -9.68
CA GLY A 156 37.07 -10.15 -10.02
C GLY A 156 37.28 -11.19 -8.94
N SER A 157 36.92 -12.42 -9.21
CA SER A 157 37.00 -13.55 -8.28
C SER A 157 38.28 -14.38 -8.43
N GLY A 158 39.16 -14.04 -9.37
CA GLY A 158 40.40 -14.80 -9.64
C GLY A 158 40.08 -16.21 -10.14
N LYS A 159 40.56 -17.21 -9.40
CA LYS A 159 40.31 -18.63 -9.71
C LYS A 159 39.04 -19.21 -9.08
N LEU A 160 38.34 -18.39 -8.29
CA LEU A 160 37.12 -18.86 -7.60
C LEU A 160 35.89 -18.66 -8.51
N GLU A 161 35.11 -19.71 -8.63
CA GLU A 161 33.79 -19.62 -9.27
C GLU A 161 32.82 -18.98 -8.29
N VAL A 162 32.22 -17.88 -8.70
CA VAL A 162 31.29 -17.11 -7.87
C VAL A 162 30.04 -16.81 -8.67
N ALA A 163 28.86 -17.14 -8.12
CA ALA A 163 27.59 -16.74 -8.70
C ALA A 163 27.42 -15.20 -8.61
N THR A 164 26.81 -14.60 -9.60
CA THR A 164 26.55 -13.15 -9.64
C THR A 164 25.73 -12.68 -8.45
N THR A 165 24.75 -13.48 -8.00
CA THR A 165 23.95 -13.20 -6.80
C THR A 165 24.85 -13.13 -5.54
N MET A 166 25.81 -14.03 -5.41
CA MET A 166 26.73 -13.99 -4.27
C MET A 166 27.68 -12.78 -4.30
N ALA A 167 28.08 -12.35 -5.48
CA ALA A 167 28.86 -11.11 -5.65
C ALA A 167 28.04 -9.87 -5.22
N LEU A 168 26.77 -9.82 -5.63
CA LEU A 168 25.83 -8.77 -5.21
C LEU A 168 25.63 -8.76 -3.70
N VAL A 169 25.37 -9.91 -3.09
CA VAL A 169 25.18 -10.03 -1.63
C VAL A 169 26.43 -9.55 -0.87
N ARG A 170 27.62 -9.84 -1.38
CA ARG A 170 28.87 -9.34 -0.82
C ARG A 170 28.93 -7.80 -0.87
N LEU A 171 28.55 -7.21 -1.99
CA LEU A 171 28.46 -5.75 -2.14
C LEU A 171 27.47 -5.14 -1.14
N ILE A 172 26.26 -5.68 -1.06
CA ILE A 172 25.22 -5.24 -0.12
C ILE A 172 25.74 -5.32 1.32
N LYS A 173 26.34 -6.44 1.70
CA LYS A 173 26.92 -6.65 3.03
C LYS A 173 27.98 -5.60 3.37
N ASP A 174 28.85 -5.28 2.44
CA ASP A 174 29.92 -4.32 2.67
C ASP A 174 29.40 -2.89 2.73
N LEU A 175 28.42 -2.53 1.88
CA LEU A 175 27.71 -1.24 1.93
C LEU A 175 26.94 -1.08 3.25
N MET A 176 26.22 -2.10 3.70
CA MET A 176 25.46 -2.06 4.95
C MET A 176 26.32 -1.95 6.20
N LYS A 177 27.60 -2.31 6.14
CA LYS A 177 28.57 -2.12 7.23
C LYS A 177 29.12 -0.70 7.32
N ASP A 178 29.03 0.06 6.25
CA ASP A 178 29.49 1.44 6.24
C ASP A 178 28.69 2.29 7.24
N LYS A 179 29.38 3.11 8.02
CA LYS A 179 28.78 3.91 9.10
C LYS A 179 27.92 5.07 8.58
N GLN A 180 28.22 5.58 7.39
CA GLN A 180 27.51 6.73 6.81
C GLN A 180 26.33 6.29 5.94
N VAL A 181 26.53 5.35 5.04
CA VAL A 181 25.52 4.95 4.06
C VAL A 181 24.75 3.69 4.44
N GLY A 182 25.31 2.83 5.29
CA GLY A 182 24.74 1.50 5.55
C GLY A 182 23.32 1.50 6.11
N LYS A 183 22.93 2.56 6.82
CA LYS A 183 21.60 2.71 7.40
C LYS A 183 20.50 2.95 6.35
N TYR A 184 20.86 3.35 5.13
CA TYR A 184 19.90 3.62 4.06
C TYR A 184 19.58 2.41 3.20
N PHE A 185 20.43 1.37 3.23
CA PHE A 185 20.22 0.15 2.46
C PHE A 185 19.26 -0.80 3.19
N VAL A 186 18.19 -1.19 2.52
CA VAL A 186 17.13 -2.04 3.07
C VAL A 186 16.89 -3.23 2.13
N PRO A 187 17.52 -4.37 2.37
CA PRO A 187 17.14 -5.62 1.70
C PRO A 187 15.69 -5.99 2.05
N ILE A 188 14.91 -6.34 1.05
CA ILE A 188 13.52 -6.81 1.18
C ILE A 188 13.45 -8.18 0.55
N ILE A 189 13.00 -9.17 1.31
CA ILE A 189 13.05 -10.57 0.92
C ILE A 189 11.75 -11.22 1.38
N PRO A 190 11.08 -12.02 0.55
CA PRO A 190 9.96 -12.85 0.99
C PRO A 190 10.38 -13.82 2.09
N ASP A 191 11.17 -14.86 1.76
CA ASP A 191 11.78 -15.77 2.76
C ASP A 191 13.06 -16.45 2.26
N GLU A 192 13.46 -16.20 1.03
CA GLU A 192 14.53 -16.92 0.33
C GLU A 192 15.95 -16.38 0.66
N ALA A 193 16.13 -15.71 1.77
CA ALA A 193 17.41 -15.10 2.14
C ALA A 193 18.58 -16.07 2.06
N ARG A 194 18.39 -17.30 2.53
CA ARG A 194 19.41 -18.34 2.53
C ARG A 194 19.76 -18.82 1.12
N THR A 195 18.76 -18.99 0.27
CA THR A 195 18.98 -19.38 -1.13
C THR A 195 19.84 -18.38 -1.89
N PHE A 196 19.68 -17.11 -1.61
CA PHE A 196 20.46 -16.03 -2.23
C PHE A 196 21.75 -15.68 -1.45
N GLY A 197 22.03 -16.37 -0.33
CA GLY A 197 23.20 -16.12 0.50
C GLY A 197 23.10 -14.87 1.38
N LEU A 198 21.92 -14.28 1.51
CA LEU A 198 21.67 -13.09 2.33
C LEU A 198 21.66 -13.41 3.85
N ASP A 199 21.57 -14.68 4.23
CA ASP A 199 21.76 -15.16 5.60
C ASP A 199 23.13 -14.71 6.17
N ALA A 200 24.13 -14.54 5.32
CA ALA A 200 25.43 -13.98 5.70
C ALA A 200 25.36 -12.54 6.25
N ILE A 201 24.23 -11.84 6.06
CA ILE A 201 24.01 -10.46 6.56
C ILE A 201 23.24 -10.47 7.90
N PHE A 202 22.53 -11.54 8.24
CA PHE A 202 21.72 -11.63 9.47
C PHE A 202 22.44 -11.20 10.75
N PRO A 203 23.68 -11.65 11.02
CA PRO A 203 24.38 -11.28 12.26
C PRO A 203 24.56 -9.77 12.42
N SER A 204 24.81 -9.06 11.31
CA SER A 204 25.13 -7.64 11.31
C SER A 204 23.94 -6.73 11.09
N ALA A 205 22.97 -7.16 10.28
CA ALA A 205 21.82 -6.33 9.90
C ALA A 205 20.55 -6.68 10.68
N LYS A 206 20.36 -7.93 11.04
CA LYS A 206 19.16 -8.49 11.69
C LYS A 206 17.89 -8.25 10.89
N ILE A 207 16.89 -9.07 11.15
CA ILE A 207 15.55 -8.90 10.57
C ILE A 207 14.77 -7.90 11.42
N PHE A 208 14.08 -6.99 10.79
CA PHE A 208 13.24 -6.01 11.47
C PHE A 208 11.97 -6.67 12.03
N ASN A 209 11.76 -6.49 13.32
CA ASN A 209 10.52 -6.84 14.00
C ASN A 209 10.25 -5.80 15.09
N THR A 210 9.07 -5.18 15.04
CA THR A 210 8.65 -4.09 15.96
C THR A 210 8.62 -4.48 17.44
N THR A 211 8.55 -5.78 17.74
CA THR A 211 8.50 -6.30 19.12
C THR A 211 9.77 -7.09 19.50
N GLY A 212 10.77 -7.09 18.61
CA GLY A 212 11.93 -7.96 18.78
C GLY A 212 11.58 -9.44 18.61
N GLN A 213 12.50 -10.32 18.98
CA GLN A 213 12.31 -11.77 18.88
C GLN A 213 11.87 -12.36 20.22
N SER A 214 10.62 -12.82 20.29
CA SER A 214 10.01 -13.40 21.49
C SER A 214 10.05 -14.92 21.55
N TYR A 215 10.70 -15.58 20.57
CA TYR A 215 10.77 -17.02 20.43
C TYR A 215 12.16 -17.49 20.07
N THR A 216 12.45 -18.78 20.29
CA THR A 216 13.65 -19.45 19.75
C THR A 216 13.23 -20.19 18.48
N PRO A 217 13.89 -19.96 17.32
CA PRO A 217 13.61 -20.72 16.10
C PRO A 217 13.75 -22.23 16.33
N VAL A 218 12.85 -23.03 15.75
CA VAL A 218 12.85 -24.49 15.90
C VAL A 218 14.14 -25.12 15.38
N ASP A 219 14.75 -24.48 14.39
CA ASP A 219 15.98 -24.89 13.71
C ASP A 219 17.18 -24.00 14.08
N ALA A 220 17.17 -23.43 15.29
CA ALA A 220 18.23 -22.54 15.77
C ALA A 220 19.64 -23.16 15.66
N ASP A 221 19.72 -24.49 15.82
CA ASP A 221 20.97 -25.22 15.71
C ASP A 221 21.49 -25.38 14.28
N MET A 222 20.59 -25.20 13.31
CA MET A 222 20.87 -25.37 11.88
C MET A 222 20.98 -24.05 11.12
N MET A 223 20.48 -22.96 11.68
CA MET A 223 20.47 -21.64 11.06
C MET A 223 21.55 -20.73 11.65
N LEU A 224 22.44 -20.29 10.78
CA LEU A 224 23.44 -19.29 11.11
C LEU A 224 22.78 -17.97 11.53
N SER A 225 22.64 -17.78 12.85
CA SER A 225 22.37 -16.46 13.44
C SER A 225 21.12 -15.73 12.96
N TYR A 226 20.02 -16.46 12.68
CA TYR A 226 18.72 -15.82 12.49
C TYR A 226 18.36 -15.04 13.76
N ARG A 227 18.17 -13.76 13.63
CA ARG A 227 17.79 -12.89 14.74
C ARG A 227 16.91 -11.74 14.27
N GLU A 228 15.80 -11.57 14.96
CA GLU A 228 14.91 -10.42 14.81
C GLU A 228 15.25 -9.33 15.85
N SER A 229 14.98 -8.07 15.50
CA SER A 229 15.26 -6.92 16.36
C SER A 229 14.45 -5.71 15.90
N GLU A 230 14.04 -4.87 16.84
CA GLU A 230 13.47 -3.55 16.56
C GLU A 230 14.41 -2.65 15.75
N GLN A 231 15.73 -2.92 15.84
CA GLN A 231 16.76 -2.23 15.06
C GLN A 231 17.21 -3.02 13.82
N GLY A 232 16.43 -4.04 13.44
CA GLY A 232 16.69 -4.81 12.23
C GLY A 232 16.59 -3.96 10.97
N ARG A 233 17.40 -4.30 9.96
CA ARG A 233 17.48 -3.56 8.70
C ARG A 233 17.09 -4.40 7.47
N ILE A 234 16.72 -5.65 7.66
CA ILE A 234 16.22 -6.54 6.62
C ILE A 234 14.72 -6.68 6.82
N LEU A 235 13.94 -6.39 5.79
CA LEU A 235 12.51 -6.66 5.77
C LEU A 235 12.27 -8.07 5.23
N HIS A 236 11.87 -8.97 6.11
CA HIS A 236 11.54 -10.36 5.81
C HIS A 236 10.01 -10.49 5.91
N THR A 237 9.35 -10.49 4.77
CA THR A 237 7.89 -10.29 4.71
C THR A 237 7.09 -11.59 4.79
N GLY A 238 7.76 -12.74 4.78
CA GLY A 238 7.13 -14.04 4.54
C GLY A 238 6.92 -14.31 3.05
N ILE A 239 6.44 -15.48 2.68
CA ILE A 239 6.20 -15.88 1.28
C ILE A 239 5.02 -15.07 0.72
N THR A 240 5.26 -13.80 0.44
CA THR A 240 4.30 -12.87 -0.14
C THR A 240 5.02 -11.82 -0.99
N GLU A 241 5.11 -12.05 -2.27
CA GLU A 241 5.73 -11.11 -3.21
C GLU A 241 4.95 -9.80 -3.26
N ALA A 242 3.62 -9.85 -3.14
CA ALA A 242 2.80 -8.65 -3.09
C ALA A 242 3.09 -7.78 -1.85
N GLY A 243 3.28 -8.38 -0.68
CA GLY A 243 3.68 -7.69 0.54
C GLY A 243 5.08 -7.09 0.43
N SER A 244 6.01 -7.84 -0.19
CA SER A 244 7.38 -7.36 -0.43
C SER A 244 7.43 -6.19 -1.41
N ALA A 245 6.63 -6.23 -2.49
CA ALA A 245 6.53 -5.14 -3.45
C ALA A 245 5.90 -3.89 -2.82
N ALA A 246 4.91 -4.05 -1.94
CA ALA A 246 4.34 -2.93 -1.17
C ALA A 246 5.40 -2.31 -0.23
N ALA A 247 6.17 -3.13 0.48
CA ALA A 247 7.28 -2.66 1.30
C ALA A 247 8.34 -1.91 0.46
N PHE A 248 8.67 -2.41 -0.73
CA PHE A 248 9.56 -1.74 -1.67
C PHE A 248 9.05 -0.35 -2.06
N GLN A 249 7.75 -0.21 -2.38
CA GLN A 249 7.14 1.07 -2.70
C GLN A 249 7.23 2.06 -1.53
N VAL A 250 6.90 1.63 -0.32
CA VAL A 250 6.93 2.48 0.88
C VAL A 250 8.35 2.96 1.16
N VAL A 251 9.32 2.06 1.18
CA VAL A 251 10.72 2.41 1.45
C VAL A 251 11.29 3.29 0.33
N GLY A 252 10.98 2.97 -0.93
CA GLY A 252 11.49 3.69 -2.10
C GLY A 252 10.86 5.07 -2.32
N THR A 253 9.73 5.38 -1.68
CA THR A 253 9.10 6.71 -1.68
C THR A 253 9.40 7.52 -0.42
N ALA A 254 10.19 7.00 0.51
CA ALA A 254 10.54 7.68 1.76
C ALA A 254 11.24 9.03 1.56
N TYR A 255 11.92 9.22 0.44
CA TYR A 255 12.53 10.50 0.10
C TYR A 255 11.49 11.63 -0.05
N ALA A 256 10.32 11.33 -0.60
CA ALA A 256 9.25 12.31 -0.82
C ALA A 256 8.33 12.50 0.40
N THR A 257 8.22 11.50 1.27
CA THR A 257 7.31 11.52 2.42
C THR A 257 8.01 11.84 3.74
N HIS A 258 9.29 11.45 3.87
CA HIS A 258 10.05 11.53 5.14
C HIS A 258 11.42 12.22 5.00
N ASP A 259 11.76 12.74 3.83
CA ASP A 259 13.10 13.30 3.53
C ASP A 259 14.26 12.30 3.79
N LEU A 260 13.99 11.00 3.60
CA LEU A 260 14.96 9.93 3.83
C LEU A 260 15.38 9.28 2.51
N PRO A 261 16.67 9.35 2.11
CA PRO A 261 17.15 8.77 0.85
C PRO A 261 17.35 7.25 0.99
N MET A 262 16.27 6.51 1.28
CA MET A 262 16.34 5.07 1.44
C MET A 262 16.59 4.36 0.12
N VAL A 263 17.30 3.25 0.18
CA VAL A 263 17.66 2.41 -0.97
C VAL A 263 17.13 0.99 -0.72
N PRO A 264 15.86 0.72 -1.02
CA PRO A 264 15.35 -0.65 -0.94
C PRO A 264 15.95 -1.51 -2.04
N ILE A 265 16.27 -2.75 -1.69
CA ILE A 265 16.76 -3.78 -2.60
C ILE A 265 15.83 -4.97 -2.45
N TYR A 266 14.85 -5.08 -3.33
CA TYR A 266 13.89 -6.18 -3.33
C TYR A 266 14.43 -7.33 -4.19
N ILE A 267 14.69 -8.46 -3.56
CA ILE A 267 15.23 -9.67 -4.19
C ILE A 267 14.20 -10.78 -4.09
N PHE A 268 13.94 -11.44 -5.22
CA PHE A 268 12.95 -12.51 -5.33
C PHE A 268 13.36 -13.53 -6.40
N TYR A 269 12.72 -14.68 -6.42
CA TYR A 269 12.80 -15.57 -7.57
C TYR A 269 12.17 -14.89 -8.79
N SER A 270 12.95 -14.73 -9.86
CA SER A 270 12.55 -13.96 -11.06
C SER A 270 11.21 -14.41 -11.63
N MET A 271 10.95 -15.72 -11.62
CA MET A 271 9.70 -16.29 -12.09
C MET A 271 8.49 -15.82 -11.27
N PHE A 272 8.59 -15.81 -9.95
CA PHE A 272 7.44 -15.52 -9.10
C PHE A 272 7.21 -14.01 -8.89
N GLY A 273 8.28 -13.25 -8.74
CA GLY A 273 8.18 -11.82 -8.48
C GLY A 273 7.53 -11.06 -9.62
N PHE A 274 8.04 -11.17 -10.83
CA PHE A 274 7.50 -10.42 -11.98
C PHE A 274 6.07 -10.83 -12.33
N GLN A 275 5.75 -12.12 -12.27
CA GLN A 275 4.39 -12.60 -12.58
C GLN A 275 3.35 -12.16 -11.57
N ARG A 276 3.71 -12.12 -10.29
CA ARG A 276 2.76 -11.86 -9.20
C ARG A 276 2.62 -10.37 -8.85
N THR A 277 3.58 -9.54 -9.26
CA THR A 277 3.67 -8.14 -8.81
C THR A 277 3.85 -7.11 -9.95
N GLY A 278 3.58 -7.50 -11.20
CA GLY A 278 3.74 -6.60 -12.35
C GLY A 278 2.98 -5.28 -12.20
N ASP A 279 1.72 -5.35 -11.78
CA ASP A 279 0.88 -4.15 -11.54
C ASP A 279 1.46 -3.26 -10.43
N GLN A 280 2.04 -3.86 -9.41
CA GLN A 280 2.67 -3.10 -8.32
C GLN A 280 3.96 -2.40 -8.79
N PHE A 281 4.71 -2.99 -9.71
CA PHE A 281 5.87 -2.32 -10.30
C PHE A 281 5.46 -1.15 -11.19
N TRP A 282 4.34 -1.25 -11.90
CA TRP A 282 3.77 -0.10 -12.59
C TRP A 282 3.38 1.00 -11.61
N ALA A 283 2.67 0.66 -10.54
CA ALA A 283 2.33 1.61 -9.48
C ALA A 283 3.59 2.22 -8.83
N ALA A 284 4.66 1.44 -8.66
CA ALA A 284 5.94 1.94 -8.17
C ALA A 284 6.57 2.96 -9.14
N GLY A 285 6.47 2.73 -10.44
CA GLY A 285 6.89 3.68 -11.48
C GLY A 285 6.10 4.99 -11.40
N ASP A 286 4.77 4.93 -11.35
CA ASP A 286 3.91 6.10 -11.21
C ASP A 286 4.18 6.89 -9.91
N GLN A 287 4.58 6.19 -8.86
CA GLN A 287 4.94 6.80 -7.59
C GLN A 287 6.37 7.35 -7.55
N LEU A 288 7.14 7.21 -8.61
CA LEU A 288 8.56 7.58 -8.67
C LEU A 288 9.38 6.88 -7.56
N THR A 289 9.06 5.63 -7.28
CA THR A 289 9.74 4.80 -6.29
C THR A 289 11.21 4.60 -6.68
N LYS A 290 12.12 4.84 -5.76
CA LYS A 290 13.56 4.63 -5.96
C LYS A 290 13.99 3.30 -5.34
N GLY A 291 14.99 2.66 -5.94
CA GLY A 291 15.54 1.40 -5.43
C GLY A 291 15.81 0.39 -6.53
N PHE A 292 16.03 -0.85 -6.13
CA PHE A 292 16.39 -1.94 -7.03
C PHE A 292 15.44 -3.12 -6.87
N VAL A 293 14.95 -3.62 -7.99
CA VAL A 293 14.15 -4.83 -8.10
C VAL A 293 15.00 -5.88 -8.81
N ILE A 294 15.28 -6.99 -8.14
CA ILE A 294 16.26 -7.97 -8.58
C ILE A 294 15.60 -9.35 -8.64
N GLY A 295 15.36 -9.82 -9.86
CA GLY A 295 15.01 -11.22 -10.10
C GLY A 295 16.27 -12.07 -10.03
N ALA A 296 16.33 -12.99 -9.09
CA ALA A 296 17.45 -13.90 -8.89
C ALA A 296 17.05 -15.34 -9.16
N THR A 297 18.03 -16.14 -9.55
CA THR A 297 17.91 -17.59 -9.71
C THR A 297 19.10 -18.26 -9.04
N ALA A 298 18.93 -19.50 -8.62
CA ALA A 298 20.02 -20.29 -8.01
C ALA A 298 21.10 -20.75 -9.03
N GLY A 299 20.88 -20.52 -10.31
CA GLY A 299 21.79 -20.93 -11.36
C GLY A 299 21.46 -20.31 -12.71
N ARG A 300 21.58 -21.07 -13.79
CA ARG A 300 21.15 -20.63 -15.12
C ARG A 300 19.65 -20.43 -15.13
N THR A 301 19.20 -19.45 -15.92
CA THR A 301 17.77 -19.25 -16.15
C THR A 301 17.13 -20.52 -16.66
N THR A 302 16.26 -21.11 -15.87
CA THR A 302 15.50 -22.31 -16.20
C THR A 302 14.01 -22.05 -16.03
N LEU A 303 13.19 -22.89 -16.62
CA LEU A 303 11.74 -22.86 -16.40
C LEU A 303 11.34 -23.41 -15.03
N ALA A 304 12.26 -23.94 -14.27
CA ALA A 304 12.03 -24.50 -12.95
C ALA A 304 11.78 -23.43 -11.85
N GLY A 305 12.04 -22.17 -12.15
CA GLY A 305 11.74 -21.05 -11.24
C GLY A 305 12.76 -20.81 -10.12
N GLU A 306 13.73 -21.68 -9.97
CA GLU A 306 14.79 -21.60 -8.96
C GLU A 306 16.14 -21.19 -9.58
#